data_91558bf6fb0720f6913f2ccef924cbc1
#
_entry.id   91558bf6fb0720f6913f2ccef924cbc1
#
_cell.length_a   1.000
_cell.length_b   1.000
_cell.length_c   1.000
_cell.angle_alpha   90.00
_cell.angle_beta   90.00
_cell.angle_gamma   90.00
#
_symmetry.space_group_name_H-M   'P 1'
#
loop_
_entity.id
_entity.type
_entity.pdbx_description
1 polymer ?
#
loop_
_entity_poly.entity_id
_entity_poly.type
_entity_poly.pdbx_seq_one_letter_code
_entity_poly.pdbx_strand_id
1 'polypeptide(L)'
;DPLTLIDVDHVRFYVANAKQSAFFYAHAFGFQVEQIADLTTGSRDSAQYLLTQGNIRLLLETPLVPTHPSAEEVKLYGDGIKDIALTVFDAERAWEQAVRNGGQSAYEPRTISDATGSVTMAGIRTYGRVVHSFVSRRGAFDLPALKQGGLFSPGFRRVEGFALNAHNRQNPCGLKFVDHCVGNVELGKMNHWVKWYEDVLGFAMFKHFDDKDIATDYSALMSKVMASGNHLIKMPINEPAAGKRKSQIQEYLEWHNMTPGIQHLALRTDDELRSVAELRKRGVDFLAIPETYYESVWERVNGMLKRHGHEAVKEEHERVRDLGILVDADEEGYLLQLFTKPLQDRPTLFFEIICRRGSQSFGKGNFKALFQALEAEQERRGNM
;
A
#
# COMPACT_ATOMS: atom_id res chain seq x y z
N ASP A 1 -14.72 16.98 2.51
CA ASP A 1 -14.85 15.59 2.06
C ASP A 1 -16.34 15.23 2.04
N PRO A 2 -16.97 15.21 0.85
CA PRO A 2 -18.40 14.97 0.72
C PRO A 2 -18.81 13.53 1.06
N LEU A 3 -17.85 12.59 1.08
CA LEU A 3 -18.08 11.17 1.33
C LEU A 3 -17.82 10.76 2.78
N THR A 4 -17.35 11.69 3.62
CA THR A 4 -16.99 11.45 5.03
C THR A 4 -16.10 10.22 5.20
N LEU A 5 -15.04 10.13 4.39
CA LEU A 5 -14.05 9.05 4.45
C LEU A 5 -13.29 9.11 5.77
N ILE A 6 -13.19 7.97 6.45
CA ILE A 6 -12.59 7.88 7.79
C ILE A 6 -11.14 7.41 7.70
N ASP A 7 -10.91 6.21 7.13
CA ASP A 7 -9.59 5.57 7.07
C ASP A 7 -9.61 4.45 6.03
N VAL A 8 -8.46 3.81 5.77
CA VAL A 8 -8.38 2.55 5.03
C VAL A 8 -8.98 1.43 5.91
N ASP A 9 -10.06 0.80 5.44
CA ASP A 9 -10.67 -0.34 6.14
C ASP A 9 -9.80 -1.59 6.01
N HIS A 10 -9.50 -1.99 4.79
CA HIS A 10 -8.61 -3.09 4.46
C HIS A 10 -8.07 -2.96 3.04
N VAL A 11 -7.02 -3.70 2.74
CA VAL A 11 -6.47 -3.84 1.40
C VAL A 11 -6.71 -5.27 0.93
N ARG A 12 -7.49 -5.44 -0.16
CA ARG A 12 -7.78 -6.76 -0.72
C ARG A 12 -6.80 -7.09 -1.82
N PHE A 13 -6.23 -8.25 -1.72
CA PHE A 13 -5.36 -8.84 -2.73
C PHE A 13 -6.08 -9.98 -3.44
N TYR A 14 -5.97 -10.03 -4.75
CA TYR A 14 -6.23 -11.24 -5.50
C TYR A 14 -4.92 -11.99 -5.65
N VAL A 15 -4.89 -13.25 -5.23
CA VAL A 15 -3.69 -14.09 -5.21
C VAL A 15 -4.00 -15.48 -5.76
N ALA A 16 -3.01 -16.10 -6.39
CA ALA A 16 -3.15 -17.45 -6.92
C ALA A 16 -3.39 -18.50 -5.83
N ASN A 17 -2.80 -18.29 -4.65
CA ASN A 17 -2.91 -19.21 -3.52
C ASN A 17 -2.90 -18.44 -2.18
N ALA A 18 -4.08 -18.08 -1.67
CA ALA A 18 -4.19 -17.31 -0.44
C ALA A 18 -3.59 -18.01 0.79
N LYS A 19 -3.61 -19.32 0.86
CA LYS A 19 -3.02 -20.08 1.97
C LYS A 19 -1.48 -19.93 2.01
N GLN A 20 -0.82 -20.02 0.86
CA GLN A 20 0.62 -19.83 0.74
C GLN A 20 1.00 -18.38 0.95
N SER A 21 0.26 -17.44 0.34
CA SER A 21 0.47 -16.00 0.54
C SER A 21 0.29 -15.59 1.99
N ALA A 22 -0.72 -16.13 2.69
CA ALA A 22 -0.91 -15.88 4.13
C ALA A 22 0.29 -16.34 4.95
N PHE A 23 0.85 -17.51 4.66
CA PHE A 23 2.06 -17.99 5.30
C PHE A 23 3.26 -17.06 5.01
N PHE A 24 3.44 -16.63 3.75
CA PHE A 24 4.51 -15.71 3.35
C PHE A 24 4.42 -14.38 4.12
N TYR A 25 3.26 -13.71 4.11
CA TYR A 25 3.11 -12.43 4.81
C TYR A 25 3.21 -12.56 6.34
N ALA A 26 2.75 -13.68 6.90
CA ALA A 26 2.90 -13.95 8.32
C ALA A 26 4.37 -14.20 8.69
N HIS A 27 5.12 -14.96 7.89
CA HIS A 27 6.53 -15.24 8.15
C HIS A 27 7.41 -14.01 7.92
N ALA A 28 7.34 -13.44 6.72
CA ALA A 28 8.24 -12.38 6.29
C ALA A 28 7.93 -11.03 6.95
N PHE A 29 6.65 -10.66 7.06
CA PHE A 29 6.22 -9.35 7.55
C PHE A 29 5.62 -9.34 8.96
N GLY A 30 5.52 -10.51 9.60
CA GLY A 30 5.03 -10.60 10.97
C GLY A 30 3.51 -10.40 11.13
N PHE A 31 2.74 -10.52 10.04
CA PHE A 31 1.29 -10.45 10.12
C PHE A 31 0.72 -11.65 10.89
N GLN A 32 -0.38 -11.43 11.57
CA GLN A 32 -1.16 -12.50 12.20
C GLN A 32 -2.26 -12.96 11.25
N VAL A 33 -2.36 -14.24 10.99
CA VAL A 33 -3.48 -14.84 10.26
C VAL A 33 -4.64 -15.00 11.24
N GLU A 34 -5.54 -14.03 11.25
CA GLU A 34 -6.58 -13.90 12.29
C GLU A 34 -7.86 -14.65 11.95
N GLN A 35 -8.30 -14.54 10.70
CA GLN A 35 -9.61 -15.06 10.31
C GLN A 35 -9.59 -15.60 8.89
N ILE A 36 -10.50 -16.53 8.62
CA ILE A 36 -10.69 -17.13 7.30
C ILE A 36 -12.16 -17.23 6.94
N ALA A 37 -12.44 -17.17 5.63
CA ALA A 37 -13.67 -17.64 5.02
C ALA A 37 -13.29 -18.58 3.88
N ASP A 38 -13.58 -19.87 4.02
CA ASP A 38 -13.15 -20.94 3.12
C ASP A 38 -14.20 -22.07 3.03
N LEU A 39 -13.84 -23.20 2.47
CA LEU A 39 -14.71 -24.37 2.38
C LEU A 39 -15.28 -24.80 3.73
N THR A 40 -14.55 -24.57 4.84
CA THR A 40 -14.99 -24.96 6.19
C THR A 40 -16.02 -23.99 6.77
N THR A 41 -16.14 -22.78 6.22
CA THR A 41 -17.15 -21.79 6.59
C THR A 41 -18.30 -21.71 5.61
N GLY A 42 -18.32 -22.61 4.61
CA GLY A 42 -19.37 -22.66 3.59
C GLY A 42 -19.08 -21.86 2.33
N SER A 43 -17.96 -21.13 2.23
CA SER A 43 -17.54 -20.50 0.97
C SER A 43 -17.21 -21.56 -0.08
N ARG A 44 -17.71 -21.39 -1.32
CA ARG A 44 -17.53 -22.38 -2.41
C ARG A 44 -16.76 -21.80 -3.60
N ASP A 45 -16.79 -20.47 -3.78
CA ASP A 45 -16.27 -19.81 -4.97
C ASP A 45 -14.87 -19.21 -4.75
N SER A 46 -14.57 -18.78 -3.53
CA SER A 46 -13.26 -18.26 -3.14
C SER A 46 -12.88 -18.65 -1.72
N ALA A 47 -11.59 -18.59 -1.41
CA ALA A 47 -11.09 -18.63 -0.04
C ALA A 47 -10.43 -17.30 0.31
N GLN A 48 -10.71 -16.81 1.52
CA GLN A 48 -10.23 -15.52 1.99
C GLN A 48 -9.50 -15.68 3.33
N TYR A 49 -8.36 -15.00 3.48
CA TYR A 49 -7.57 -14.95 4.70
C TYR A 49 -7.41 -13.49 5.12
N LEU A 50 -7.87 -13.16 6.32
CA LEU A 50 -7.64 -11.86 6.93
C LEU A 50 -6.36 -11.91 7.75
N LEU A 51 -5.41 -11.06 7.38
CA LEU A 51 -4.15 -10.86 8.08
C LEU A 51 -4.15 -9.48 8.73
N THR A 52 -3.64 -9.39 9.97
CA THR A 52 -3.59 -8.13 10.71
C THR A 52 -2.22 -7.87 11.32
N GLN A 53 -1.84 -6.61 11.37
CA GLN A 53 -0.75 -6.09 12.20
C GLN A 53 -1.03 -4.61 12.50
N GLY A 54 -1.12 -4.23 13.78
CA GLY A 54 -1.60 -2.89 14.14
C GLY A 54 -3.00 -2.63 13.58
N ASN A 55 -3.16 -1.52 12.85
CA ASN A 55 -4.40 -1.18 12.14
C ASN A 55 -4.40 -1.65 10.66
N ILE A 56 -3.35 -2.35 10.22
CA ILE A 56 -3.27 -2.89 8.86
C ILE A 56 -4.13 -4.15 8.80
N ARG A 57 -5.00 -4.22 7.80
CA ARG A 57 -5.78 -5.41 7.45
C ARG A 57 -5.54 -5.74 5.98
N LEU A 58 -4.91 -6.89 5.72
CA LEU A 58 -4.74 -7.45 4.39
C LEU A 58 -5.75 -8.60 4.23
N LEU A 59 -6.58 -8.51 3.21
CA LEU A 59 -7.54 -9.56 2.86
C LEU A 59 -7.05 -10.28 1.60
N LEU A 60 -6.49 -11.46 1.75
CA LEU A 60 -5.99 -12.27 0.65
C LEU A 60 -7.12 -13.16 0.14
N GLU A 61 -7.43 -13.07 -1.14
CA GLU A 61 -8.51 -13.84 -1.78
C GLU A 61 -7.99 -14.64 -2.97
N THR A 62 -8.30 -15.94 -2.97
CA THR A 62 -7.99 -16.86 -4.07
C THR A 62 -9.27 -17.49 -4.63
N PRO A 63 -9.39 -17.66 -5.97
CA PRO A 63 -10.52 -18.38 -6.54
C PRO A 63 -10.45 -19.86 -6.22
N LEU A 64 -11.58 -20.47 -5.89
CA LEU A 64 -11.75 -21.93 -5.79
C LEU A 64 -12.38 -22.53 -7.05
N VAL A 65 -13.00 -21.68 -7.86
CA VAL A 65 -13.63 -22.07 -9.13
C VAL A 65 -13.15 -21.12 -10.25
N PRO A 66 -13.02 -21.62 -11.49
CA PRO A 66 -12.51 -20.80 -12.61
C PRO A 66 -13.47 -19.68 -13.03
N THR A 67 -14.73 -19.74 -12.63
CA THR A 67 -15.74 -18.70 -12.91
C THR A 67 -15.69 -17.51 -11.93
N HIS A 68 -14.92 -17.63 -10.83
CA HIS A 68 -14.74 -16.49 -9.92
C HIS A 68 -13.93 -15.38 -10.60
N PRO A 69 -14.32 -14.10 -10.47
CA PRO A 69 -13.64 -12.99 -11.17
C PRO A 69 -12.12 -12.92 -10.93
N SER A 70 -11.66 -13.27 -9.72
CA SER A 70 -10.23 -13.26 -9.40
C SER A 70 -9.42 -14.28 -10.20
N ALA A 71 -10.02 -15.35 -10.74
CA ALA A 71 -9.31 -16.36 -11.52
C ALA A 71 -8.69 -15.77 -12.80
N GLU A 72 -9.48 -15.03 -13.57
CA GLU A 72 -8.99 -14.37 -14.79
C GLU A 72 -8.05 -13.21 -14.46
N GLU A 73 -8.32 -12.45 -13.40
CA GLU A 73 -7.45 -11.34 -12.99
C GLU A 73 -6.06 -11.84 -12.56
N VAL A 74 -5.97 -12.88 -11.74
CA VAL A 74 -4.68 -13.46 -11.34
C VAL A 74 -3.91 -14.01 -12.54
N LYS A 75 -4.58 -14.67 -13.48
CA LYS A 75 -3.97 -15.15 -14.72
C LYS A 75 -3.36 -14.00 -15.53
N LEU A 76 -4.07 -12.89 -15.71
CA LEU A 76 -3.64 -11.76 -16.53
C LEU A 76 -2.57 -10.91 -15.84
N TYR A 77 -2.73 -10.62 -14.56
CA TYR A 77 -1.96 -9.60 -13.84
C TYR A 77 -0.99 -10.19 -12.79
N GLY A 78 -1.11 -11.47 -12.45
CA GLY A 78 -0.44 -12.05 -11.29
C GLY A 78 -1.12 -11.67 -9.98
N ASP A 79 -0.48 -11.97 -8.87
CA ASP A 79 -0.91 -11.55 -7.55
C ASP A 79 -0.82 -10.02 -7.43
N GLY A 80 -1.80 -9.39 -6.81
CA GLY A 80 -1.79 -7.93 -6.71
C GLY A 80 -2.98 -7.38 -5.94
N ILE A 81 -2.94 -6.07 -5.73
CA ILE A 81 -4.00 -5.36 -5.02
C ILE A 81 -5.19 -5.12 -5.95
N LYS A 82 -6.33 -5.60 -5.52
CA LYS A 82 -7.62 -5.42 -6.19
C LYS A 82 -8.38 -4.23 -5.65
N ASP A 83 -8.34 -4.02 -4.33
CA ASP A 83 -9.25 -3.09 -3.68
C ASP A 83 -8.54 -2.40 -2.50
N ILE A 84 -8.59 -1.08 -2.50
CA ILE A 84 -8.28 -0.26 -1.33
C ILE A 84 -9.63 0.15 -0.73
N ALA A 85 -10.10 -0.63 0.23
CA ALA A 85 -11.39 -0.41 0.85
C ALA A 85 -11.33 0.71 1.90
N LEU A 86 -12.31 1.57 1.90
CA LEU A 86 -12.39 2.80 2.68
C LEU A 86 -13.54 2.71 3.68
N THR A 87 -13.26 2.99 4.94
CA THR A 87 -14.27 3.09 5.99
C THR A 87 -15.10 4.36 5.82
N VAL A 88 -16.42 4.21 5.84
CA VAL A 88 -17.40 5.29 5.82
C VAL A 88 -18.49 5.05 6.86
N PHE A 89 -19.27 6.08 7.19
CA PHE A 89 -20.43 5.91 8.09
C PHE A 89 -21.59 5.17 7.41
N ASP A 90 -21.77 5.37 6.10
CA ASP A 90 -22.85 4.80 5.31
C ASP A 90 -22.32 4.49 3.89
N ALA A 91 -22.14 3.20 3.60
CA ALA A 91 -21.55 2.75 2.33
C ALA A 91 -22.47 2.96 1.14
N GLU A 92 -23.77 2.83 1.32
CA GLU A 92 -24.76 3.06 0.27
C GLU A 92 -24.79 4.54 -0.14
N ARG A 93 -24.91 5.42 0.82
CA ARG A 93 -24.89 6.88 0.58
C ARG A 93 -23.58 7.36 -0.03
N ALA A 94 -22.43 6.84 0.45
CA ALA A 94 -21.12 7.18 -0.11
C ALA A 94 -21.01 6.73 -1.57
N TRP A 95 -21.47 5.52 -1.89
CA TRP A 95 -21.48 5.00 -3.25
C TRP A 95 -22.40 5.82 -4.16
N GLU A 96 -23.65 6.11 -3.75
CA GLU A 96 -24.56 6.96 -4.51
C GLU A 96 -23.96 8.34 -4.81
N GLN A 97 -23.30 8.94 -3.83
CA GLN A 97 -22.65 10.23 -4.00
C GLN A 97 -21.48 10.15 -4.98
N ALA A 98 -20.62 9.12 -4.85
CA ALA A 98 -19.51 8.91 -5.76
C ALA A 98 -19.97 8.66 -7.20
N VAL A 99 -21.03 7.88 -7.40
CA VAL A 99 -21.64 7.65 -8.73
C VAL A 99 -22.24 8.95 -9.30
N ARG A 100 -22.95 9.74 -8.50
CA ARG A 100 -23.44 11.07 -8.91
C ARG A 100 -22.31 12.01 -9.32
N ASN A 101 -21.16 11.89 -8.69
CA ASN A 101 -19.96 12.66 -8.99
C ASN A 101 -19.18 12.13 -10.23
N GLY A 102 -19.71 11.13 -10.94
CA GLY A 102 -19.12 10.56 -12.16
C GLY A 102 -18.29 9.29 -11.94
N GLY A 103 -18.28 8.74 -10.73
CA GLY A 103 -17.65 7.44 -10.45
C GLY A 103 -18.36 6.28 -11.14
N GLN A 104 -17.62 5.37 -11.75
CA GLN A 104 -18.19 4.16 -12.34
C GLN A 104 -18.39 3.08 -11.28
N SER A 105 -19.61 2.56 -11.12
CA SER A 105 -19.87 1.45 -10.21
C SER A 105 -19.06 0.21 -10.57
N ALA A 106 -18.38 -0.36 -9.59
CA ALA A 106 -17.78 -1.69 -9.67
C ALA A 106 -18.78 -2.75 -9.22
N TYR A 107 -19.52 -2.45 -8.16
CA TYR A 107 -20.65 -3.24 -7.66
C TYR A 107 -21.53 -2.35 -6.77
N GLU A 108 -22.82 -2.64 -6.78
CA GLU A 108 -23.85 -1.96 -6.00
C GLU A 108 -23.78 -2.31 -4.51
N PRO A 109 -24.42 -1.53 -3.63
CA PRO A 109 -24.45 -1.80 -2.20
C PRO A 109 -24.95 -3.21 -1.88
N ARG A 110 -24.19 -3.91 -1.04
CA ARG A 110 -24.49 -5.27 -0.55
C ARG A 110 -24.31 -5.31 0.94
N THR A 111 -25.32 -5.80 1.65
CA THR A 111 -25.26 -6.00 3.10
C THR A 111 -25.19 -7.49 3.43
N ILE A 112 -24.18 -7.87 4.19
CA ILE A 112 -24.08 -9.21 4.79
C ILE A 112 -24.37 -9.01 6.28
N SER A 113 -25.31 -9.78 6.83
CA SER A 113 -25.75 -9.65 8.22
C SER A 113 -25.97 -11.01 8.88
N ASP A 114 -25.84 -11.00 10.19
CA ASP A 114 -26.30 -12.07 11.08
C ASP A 114 -27.00 -11.48 12.32
N ALA A 115 -27.29 -12.31 13.32
CA ALA A 115 -27.98 -11.87 14.54
C ALA A 115 -27.18 -10.84 15.38
N THR A 116 -25.86 -10.68 15.12
CA THR A 116 -24.96 -9.84 15.92
C THR A 116 -24.66 -8.50 15.26
N GLY A 117 -24.87 -8.35 13.95
CA GLY A 117 -24.61 -7.11 13.23
C GLY A 117 -24.55 -7.26 11.72
N SER A 118 -23.97 -6.27 11.06
CA SER A 118 -23.90 -6.23 9.60
C SER A 118 -22.67 -5.51 9.08
N VAL A 119 -22.28 -5.86 7.85
CA VAL A 119 -21.27 -5.17 7.03
C VAL A 119 -21.91 -4.83 5.70
N THR A 120 -21.96 -3.54 5.35
CA THR A 120 -22.42 -3.06 4.04
C THR A 120 -21.22 -2.61 3.24
N MET A 121 -21.14 -3.06 1.99
CA MET A 121 -20.07 -2.71 1.06
C MET A 121 -20.64 -2.31 -0.29
N ALA A 122 -20.03 -1.31 -0.93
CA ALA A 122 -20.32 -0.91 -2.32
C ALA A 122 -19.01 -0.45 -2.96
N GLY A 123 -18.82 -0.61 -4.26
CA GLY A 123 -17.53 -0.34 -4.90
C GLY A 123 -17.62 0.55 -6.12
N ILE A 124 -16.61 1.39 -6.31
CA ILE A 124 -16.38 2.18 -7.52
C ILE A 124 -15.06 1.81 -8.17
N ARG A 125 -15.01 1.92 -9.50
CA ARG A 125 -13.79 1.67 -10.28
C ARG A 125 -12.89 2.90 -10.26
N THR A 126 -11.60 2.68 -10.10
CA THR A 126 -10.57 3.67 -10.36
C THR A 126 -9.69 3.19 -11.53
N TYR A 127 -8.42 3.56 -11.61
CA TYR A 127 -7.55 3.19 -12.71
C TYR A 127 -7.38 1.67 -12.87
N GLY A 128 -7.33 1.24 -14.14
CA GLY A 128 -7.18 -0.16 -14.50
C GLY A 128 -8.29 -1.04 -13.94
N ARG A 129 -7.90 -2.01 -13.13
CA ARG A 129 -8.80 -2.96 -12.46
C ARG A 129 -9.03 -2.67 -10.98
N VAL A 130 -8.41 -1.61 -10.44
CA VAL A 130 -8.48 -1.27 -9.02
C VAL A 130 -9.87 -0.77 -8.66
N VAL A 131 -10.31 -1.11 -7.46
CA VAL A 131 -11.59 -0.71 -6.88
C VAL A 131 -11.34 0.07 -5.60
N HIS A 132 -12.20 1.01 -5.29
CA HIS A 132 -12.39 1.54 -3.95
C HIS A 132 -13.74 1.09 -3.43
N SER A 133 -13.73 0.19 -2.46
CA SER A 133 -14.94 -0.20 -1.73
C SER A 133 -15.19 0.77 -0.58
N PHE A 134 -16.43 1.23 -0.46
CA PHE A 134 -16.92 1.90 0.75
C PHE A 134 -17.44 0.83 1.70
N VAL A 135 -17.01 0.89 2.96
CA VAL A 135 -17.35 -0.11 3.97
C VAL A 135 -17.96 0.57 5.20
N SER A 136 -19.18 0.22 5.52
CA SER A 136 -19.81 0.60 6.79
C SER A 136 -20.17 -0.66 7.59
N ARG A 137 -19.96 -0.57 8.91
CA ARG A 137 -20.03 -1.72 9.83
C ARG A 137 -20.92 -1.40 11.01
N ARG A 138 -21.71 -2.38 11.49
CA ARG A 138 -22.62 -2.20 12.62
C ARG A 138 -22.61 -3.40 13.54
N GLY A 139 -22.86 -3.14 14.84
CA GLY A 139 -22.93 -4.16 15.88
C GLY A 139 -21.59 -4.82 16.14
N ALA A 140 -21.55 -6.14 16.24
CA ALA A 140 -20.33 -6.91 16.54
C ALA A 140 -19.22 -6.80 15.46
N PHE A 141 -19.51 -6.18 14.32
CA PHE A 141 -18.56 -5.97 13.21
C PHE A 141 -18.05 -4.55 13.12
N ASP A 142 -18.45 -3.62 14.00
CA ASP A 142 -17.99 -2.24 13.97
C ASP A 142 -16.47 -2.12 14.21
N LEU A 143 -15.89 -0.95 13.92
CA LEU A 143 -14.44 -0.75 14.07
C LEU A 143 -13.93 -0.95 15.50
N PRO A 144 -14.62 -0.49 16.56
CA PRO A 144 -14.24 -0.81 17.94
C PRO A 144 -14.20 -2.31 18.22
N ALA A 145 -15.23 -3.05 17.82
CA ALA A 145 -15.27 -4.51 17.97
C ALA A 145 -14.15 -5.19 17.19
N LEU A 146 -13.92 -4.77 15.93
CA LEU A 146 -12.88 -5.32 15.08
C LEU A 146 -11.48 -5.09 15.66
N LYS A 147 -11.20 -3.92 16.23
CA LYS A 147 -9.94 -3.61 16.93
C LYS A 147 -9.74 -4.45 18.19
N GLN A 148 -10.81 -4.90 18.84
CA GLN A 148 -10.80 -5.79 20.00
C GLN A 148 -10.81 -7.28 19.59
N GLY A 149 -10.60 -7.57 18.31
CA GLY A 149 -10.56 -8.93 17.76
C GLY A 149 -11.94 -9.46 17.38
N GLY A 150 -12.96 -8.62 17.17
CA GLY A 150 -14.23 -9.01 16.57
C GLY A 150 -14.08 -9.63 15.18
N LEU A 151 -15.14 -10.29 14.69
CA LEU A 151 -15.11 -10.87 13.34
C LEU A 151 -15.13 -9.77 12.28
N PHE A 152 -14.41 -10.02 11.18
CA PHE A 152 -14.31 -9.10 10.05
C PHE A 152 -15.67 -8.92 9.33
N SER A 153 -16.38 -10.02 9.14
CA SER A 153 -17.70 -10.03 8.49
C SER A 153 -18.42 -11.31 8.85
N PRO A 154 -19.74 -11.37 8.75
CA PRO A 154 -20.47 -12.65 8.77
C PRO A 154 -19.87 -13.63 7.75
N GLY A 155 -19.77 -14.90 8.10
CA GLY A 155 -19.13 -15.93 7.27
C GLY A 155 -17.64 -16.12 7.51
N PHE A 156 -16.98 -15.24 8.26
CA PHE A 156 -15.62 -15.45 8.75
C PHE A 156 -15.60 -16.22 10.07
N ARG A 157 -14.53 -17.00 10.27
CA ARG A 157 -14.21 -17.61 11.57
C ARG A 157 -12.77 -17.29 11.97
N ARG A 158 -12.48 -17.34 13.25
CA ARG A 158 -11.12 -17.18 13.75
C ARG A 158 -10.25 -18.38 13.37
N VAL A 159 -8.98 -18.09 13.12
CA VAL A 159 -7.95 -19.11 12.91
C VAL A 159 -7.34 -19.45 14.25
N GLU A 160 -7.54 -20.69 14.69
CA GLU A 160 -6.92 -21.22 15.90
C GLU A 160 -5.64 -21.99 15.56
N GLY A 161 -4.63 -21.88 16.42
CA GLY A 161 -3.41 -22.69 16.33
C GLY A 161 -2.48 -22.40 15.14
N PHE A 162 -2.61 -21.26 14.47
CA PHE A 162 -1.61 -20.87 13.45
C PHE A 162 -0.27 -20.58 14.13
N ALA A 163 0.72 -21.44 13.87
CA ALA A 163 1.97 -21.48 14.64
C ALA A 163 2.73 -20.14 14.68
N LEU A 164 2.71 -19.35 13.59
CA LEU A 164 3.39 -18.07 13.54
C LEU A 164 2.71 -16.96 14.33
N ASN A 165 1.41 -17.06 14.64
CA ASN A 165 0.70 -15.99 15.34
C ASN A 165 1.28 -15.71 16.74
N ALA A 166 1.61 -16.77 17.49
CA ALA A 166 2.23 -16.62 18.81
C ALA A 166 3.62 -15.97 18.72
N HIS A 167 4.44 -16.43 17.77
CA HIS A 167 5.75 -15.84 17.51
C HIS A 167 5.65 -14.38 17.12
N ASN A 168 4.74 -14.02 16.20
CA ASN A 168 4.56 -12.66 15.70
C ASN A 168 4.05 -11.69 16.78
N ARG A 169 3.22 -12.16 17.73
CA ARG A 169 2.82 -11.37 18.90
C ARG A 169 4.00 -11.08 19.84
N GLN A 170 4.88 -12.06 20.03
CA GLN A 170 6.06 -11.89 20.89
C GLN A 170 7.18 -11.09 20.23
N ASN A 171 7.30 -11.18 18.91
CA ASN A 171 8.33 -10.53 18.10
C ASN A 171 7.69 -9.70 16.96
N PRO A 172 6.98 -8.61 17.26
CA PRO A 172 6.29 -7.81 16.26
C PRO A 172 7.30 -7.05 15.38
N CYS A 173 7.04 -6.99 14.07
CA CYS A 173 7.81 -6.15 13.15
C CYS A 173 7.55 -4.65 13.34
N GLY A 174 6.52 -4.27 14.10
CA GLY A 174 6.23 -2.88 14.45
C GLY A 174 5.47 -2.09 13.39
N LEU A 175 4.88 -2.76 12.39
CA LEU A 175 4.04 -2.12 11.38
C LEU A 175 2.69 -1.73 11.98
N LYS A 176 2.20 -0.51 11.71
CA LYS A 176 1.06 0.08 12.43
C LYS A 176 -0.17 0.34 11.59
N PHE A 177 -0.01 0.98 10.45
CA PHE A 177 -1.12 1.30 9.52
C PHE A 177 -0.59 1.56 8.11
N VAL A 178 -1.49 1.63 7.13
CA VAL A 178 -1.17 1.99 5.75
C VAL A 178 -1.00 3.51 5.67
N ASP A 179 0.22 3.98 5.43
CA ASP A 179 0.53 5.42 5.31
C ASP A 179 0.03 5.99 3.98
N HIS A 180 0.29 5.27 2.89
CA HIS A 180 -0.20 5.62 1.56
C HIS A 180 -0.19 4.41 0.60
N CYS A 181 -0.91 4.55 -0.54
CA CYS A 181 -1.00 3.53 -1.58
C CYS A 181 -0.69 4.17 -2.93
N VAL A 182 0.32 3.69 -3.62
CA VAL A 182 0.81 4.30 -4.87
C VAL A 182 0.31 3.55 -6.09
N GLY A 183 -0.33 4.30 -7.00
CA GLY A 183 -0.79 3.78 -8.28
C GLY A 183 0.10 4.21 -9.43
N ASN A 184 0.33 3.29 -10.38
CA ASN A 184 0.97 3.57 -11.65
C ASN A 184 -0.08 3.63 -12.75
N VAL A 185 -0.03 4.67 -13.56
CA VAL A 185 -0.93 4.88 -14.70
C VAL A 185 -0.14 5.09 -15.99
N GLU A 186 -0.85 5.02 -17.11
CA GLU A 186 -0.25 5.22 -18.44
C GLU A 186 0.22 6.66 -18.64
N LEU A 187 1.15 6.84 -19.56
CA LEU A 187 1.66 8.15 -19.98
C LEU A 187 0.49 9.09 -20.37
N GLY A 188 0.50 10.29 -19.81
CA GLY A 188 -0.52 11.33 -20.04
C GLY A 188 -1.84 11.10 -19.31
N LYS A 189 -1.95 10.09 -18.42
CA LYS A 189 -3.18 9.79 -17.68
C LYS A 189 -3.19 10.25 -16.22
N MET A 190 -2.06 10.66 -15.67
CA MET A 190 -1.98 11.12 -14.28
C MET A 190 -2.98 12.25 -13.97
N ASN A 191 -3.02 13.30 -14.82
CA ASN A 191 -3.93 14.42 -14.59
C ASN A 191 -5.41 14.03 -14.69
N HIS A 192 -5.75 13.06 -15.56
CA HIS A 192 -7.09 12.51 -15.63
C HIS A 192 -7.49 11.85 -14.30
N TRP A 193 -6.60 11.04 -13.73
CA TRP A 193 -6.88 10.35 -12.46
C TRP A 193 -6.83 11.29 -11.26
N VAL A 194 -5.94 12.29 -11.25
CA VAL A 194 -5.96 13.38 -10.25
C VAL A 194 -7.32 14.04 -10.22
N LYS A 195 -7.84 14.45 -11.39
CA LYS A 195 -9.17 15.06 -11.48
C LYS A 195 -10.27 14.10 -11.06
N TRP A 196 -10.16 12.82 -11.38
CA TRP A 196 -11.11 11.81 -10.91
C TRP A 196 -11.15 11.73 -9.37
N TYR A 197 -10.00 11.72 -8.70
CA TYR A 197 -9.94 11.72 -7.22
C TYR A 197 -10.53 13.00 -6.62
N GLU A 198 -10.32 14.15 -7.27
CA GLU A 198 -10.93 15.42 -6.86
C GLU A 198 -12.46 15.37 -7.02
N ASP A 199 -12.93 15.05 -8.20
CA ASP A 199 -14.36 15.12 -8.54
C ASP A 199 -15.18 14.03 -7.83
N VAL A 200 -14.70 12.78 -7.85
CA VAL A 200 -15.45 11.60 -7.38
C VAL A 200 -15.34 11.41 -5.88
N LEU A 201 -14.14 11.51 -5.33
CA LEU A 201 -13.88 11.25 -3.90
C LEU A 201 -13.72 12.53 -3.06
N GLY A 202 -13.65 13.69 -3.70
CA GLY A 202 -13.43 14.96 -2.99
C GLY A 202 -12.03 15.08 -2.37
N PHE A 203 -11.04 14.38 -2.93
CA PHE A 203 -9.65 14.51 -2.49
C PHE A 203 -9.08 15.86 -2.93
N ALA A 204 -8.07 16.32 -2.20
CA ALA A 204 -7.29 17.50 -2.56
C ALA A 204 -5.86 17.11 -2.96
N MET A 205 -5.25 17.96 -3.80
CA MET A 205 -3.83 17.83 -4.11
C MET A 205 -3.01 18.09 -2.84
N PHE A 206 -2.27 17.08 -2.41
CA PHE A 206 -1.43 17.16 -1.20
C PHE A 206 0.02 17.53 -1.54
N LYS A 207 0.61 16.90 -2.56
CA LYS A 207 1.98 17.16 -3.05
C LYS A 207 2.02 16.95 -4.56
N HIS A 208 2.97 17.61 -5.21
CA HIS A 208 3.26 17.47 -6.64
C HIS A 208 4.78 17.39 -6.86
N PHE A 209 5.20 16.46 -7.72
CA PHE A 209 6.58 16.28 -8.14
C PHE A 209 6.62 16.18 -9.66
N ASP A 210 7.45 16.98 -10.30
CA ASP A 210 7.65 16.94 -11.74
C ASP A 210 8.84 16.03 -12.14
N ASP A 211 9.05 15.86 -13.44
CA ASP A 211 10.14 15.06 -13.99
C ASP A 211 11.55 15.60 -13.66
N LYS A 212 11.67 16.87 -13.30
CA LYS A 212 12.93 17.46 -12.81
C LYS A 212 13.22 17.11 -11.36
N ASP A 213 12.15 16.90 -10.60
CA ASP A 213 12.25 16.45 -9.21
C ASP A 213 12.59 14.96 -9.10
N ILE A 214 12.11 14.15 -10.06
CA ILE A 214 12.19 12.69 -10.02
C ILE A 214 12.82 12.20 -11.34
N ALA A 215 14.13 12.32 -11.44
CA ALA A 215 14.90 11.83 -12.59
C ALA A 215 16.28 11.35 -12.18
N THR A 216 16.79 10.38 -12.94
CA THR A 216 18.21 10.07 -13.06
C THR A 216 18.72 10.48 -14.44
N ASP A 217 19.98 10.17 -14.76
CA ASP A 217 20.50 10.36 -16.12
C ASP A 217 19.82 9.43 -17.15
N TYR A 218 19.03 8.47 -16.71
CA TYR A 218 18.47 7.38 -17.51
C TYR A 218 16.95 7.40 -17.59
N SER A 219 16.25 7.51 -16.44
CA SER A 219 14.79 7.45 -16.39
C SER A 219 14.19 8.58 -15.55
N ALA A 220 12.91 8.86 -15.78
CA ALA A 220 12.15 9.84 -15.04
C ALA A 220 10.69 9.39 -14.86
N LEU A 221 10.00 9.98 -13.88
CA LEU A 221 8.56 9.88 -13.72
C LEU A 221 7.98 11.22 -13.22
N MET A 222 6.66 11.33 -13.31
CA MET A 222 5.89 12.40 -12.67
C MET A 222 4.98 11.79 -11.63
N SER A 223 4.76 12.49 -10.51
CA SER A 223 3.93 12.03 -9.42
C SER A 223 3.08 13.16 -8.84
N LYS A 224 1.83 12.86 -8.56
CA LYS A 224 0.91 13.73 -7.82
C LYS A 224 0.25 12.97 -6.70
N VAL A 225 0.25 13.54 -5.51
CA VAL A 225 -0.33 12.92 -4.32
C VAL A 225 -1.68 13.53 -4.03
N MET A 226 -2.71 12.70 -4.07
CA MET A 226 -4.07 13.05 -3.68
C MET A 226 -4.33 12.59 -2.24
N ALA A 227 -5.01 13.40 -1.43
CA ALA A 227 -5.34 13.03 -0.06
C ALA A 227 -6.80 13.36 0.29
N SER A 228 -7.37 12.52 1.16
CA SER A 228 -8.66 12.80 1.81
C SER A 228 -8.60 14.04 2.70
N GLY A 229 -9.74 14.64 3.02
CA GLY A 229 -9.79 15.86 3.82
C GLY A 229 -9.18 15.73 5.24
N ASN A 230 -9.16 14.53 5.81
CA ASN A 230 -8.51 14.24 7.08
C ASN A 230 -7.03 13.81 6.95
N HIS A 231 -6.50 13.72 5.74
CA HIS A 231 -5.15 13.30 5.39
C HIS A 231 -4.75 11.88 5.84
N LEU A 232 -5.72 11.04 6.20
CA LEU A 232 -5.46 9.64 6.59
C LEU A 232 -5.36 8.70 5.39
N ILE A 233 -5.97 9.09 4.25
CA ILE A 233 -5.91 8.32 3.01
C ILE A 233 -5.13 9.15 1.98
N LYS A 234 -3.99 8.62 1.53
CA LYS A 234 -3.11 9.28 0.56
C LYS A 234 -2.85 8.35 -0.60
N MET A 235 -3.04 8.87 -1.82
CA MET A 235 -2.94 8.14 -3.08
C MET A 235 -1.98 8.87 -4.02
N PRO A 236 -0.67 8.63 -3.95
CA PRO A 236 0.24 9.05 -5.01
C PRO A 236 -0.09 8.35 -6.33
N ILE A 237 -0.06 9.10 -7.42
CA ILE A 237 -0.34 8.64 -8.78
C ILE A 237 0.88 8.96 -9.63
N ASN A 238 1.50 7.92 -10.19
CA ASN A 238 2.71 8.03 -11.00
C ASN A 238 2.41 7.75 -12.46
N GLU A 239 3.01 8.53 -13.36
CA GLU A 239 3.07 8.20 -14.79
C GLU A 239 4.53 8.22 -15.29
N PRO A 240 4.84 7.47 -16.37
CA PRO A 240 6.16 7.53 -16.99
C PRO A 240 6.47 8.95 -17.45
N ALA A 241 7.73 9.33 -17.42
CA ALA A 241 8.22 10.53 -18.10
C ALA A 241 9.29 10.16 -19.14
N ALA A 242 9.58 11.09 -20.06
CA ALA A 242 10.58 10.85 -21.08
C ALA A 242 11.97 10.68 -20.44
N GLY A 243 12.68 9.62 -20.81
CA GLY A 243 14.02 9.28 -20.35
C GLY A 243 14.82 8.58 -21.44
N LYS A 244 16.11 8.37 -21.22
CA LYS A 244 16.99 7.63 -22.15
C LYS A 244 16.76 6.12 -22.14
N ARG A 245 16.18 5.62 -21.03
CA ARG A 245 15.87 4.23 -20.81
C ARG A 245 14.41 4.06 -20.36
N LYS A 246 13.92 2.83 -20.36
CA LYS A 246 12.59 2.47 -19.90
C LYS A 246 12.43 2.82 -18.43
N SER A 247 11.39 3.60 -18.09
CA SER A 247 11.08 3.91 -16.70
C SER A 247 10.54 2.68 -15.96
N GLN A 248 10.73 2.63 -14.66
CA GLN A 248 10.14 1.59 -13.80
C GLN A 248 8.59 1.53 -13.87
N ILE A 249 7.94 2.67 -14.17
CA ILE A 249 6.49 2.71 -14.34
C ILE A 249 6.10 1.97 -15.63
N GLN A 250 6.88 2.16 -16.70
CA GLN A 250 6.67 1.42 -17.95
C GLN A 250 6.93 -0.09 -17.78
N GLU A 251 7.98 -0.47 -17.03
CA GLU A 251 8.22 -1.87 -16.67
C GLU A 251 7.03 -2.47 -15.92
N TYR A 252 6.50 -1.74 -14.92
CA TYR A 252 5.31 -2.16 -14.19
C TYR A 252 4.14 -2.44 -15.13
N LEU A 253 3.82 -1.50 -16.03
CA LEU A 253 2.70 -1.63 -16.96
C LEU A 253 2.87 -2.86 -17.87
N GLU A 254 4.07 -3.12 -18.39
CA GLU A 254 4.34 -4.27 -19.25
C GLU A 254 4.08 -5.60 -18.52
N TRP A 255 4.60 -5.74 -17.30
CA TRP A 255 4.38 -6.95 -16.50
C TRP A 255 2.96 -7.03 -15.92
N HIS A 256 2.23 -5.92 -15.88
CA HIS A 256 0.84 -5.84 -15.46
C HIS A 256 -0.12 -5.81 -16.67
N ASN A 257 0.23 -6.51 -17.75
CA ASN A 257 -0.58 -6.63 -18.96
C ASN A 257 -1.01 -5.27 -19.53
N MET A 258 -0.11 -4.30 -19.59
CA MET A 258 -0.34 -2.90 -20.03
C MET A 258 -1.50 -2.20 -19.31
N THR A 259 -1.79 -2.60 -18.09
CA THR A 259 -2.92 -2.08 -17.31
C THR A 259 -2.42 -1.34 -16.06
N PRO A 260 -2.97 -0.17 -15.73
CA PRO A 260 -2.71 0.53 -14.47
C PRO A 260 -3.03 -0.32 -13.24
N GLY A 261 -2.37 -0.02 -12.12
CA GLY A 261 -2.62 -0.70 -10.86
C GLY A 261 -1.81 -0.15 -9.70
N ILE A 262 -1.90 -0.80 -8.55
CA ILE A 262 -1.16 -0.40 -7.36
C ILE A 262 0.27 -0.94 -7.43
N GLN A 263 1.25 -0.03 -7.39
CA GLN A 263 2.67 -0.33 -7.39
C GLN A 263 3.17 -0.74 -6.01
N HIS A 264 2.83 0.03 -4.98
CA HIS A 264 3.25 -0.27 -3.62
C HIS A 264 2.29 0.21 -2.53
N LEU A 265 2.41 -0.43 -1.37
CA LEU A 265 1.85 0.04 -0.11
C LEU A 265 3.00 0.53 0.78
N ALA A 266 2.85 1.73 1.32
CA ALA A 266 3.73 2.21 2.37
C ALA A 266 3.12 1.86 3.73
N LEU A 267 3.88 1.14 4.53
CA LEU A 267 3.50 0.65 5.84
C LEU A 267 4.25 1.44 6.91
N ARG A 268 3.49 2.13 7.75
CA ARG A 268 4.01 2.98 8.81
C ARG A 268 4.61 2.19 9.95
N THR A 269 5.76 2.65 10.44
CA THR A 269 6.33 2.25 11.73
C THR A 269 6.73 3.47 12.57
N ASP A 270 6.89 3.29 13.88
CA ASP A 270 7.48 4.31 14.74
C ASP A 270 8.97 4.10 14.97
N ASP A 271 9.53 2.98 14.54
CA ASP A 271 10.96 2.64 14.69
C ASP A 271 11.43 1.90 13.43
N GLU A 272 11.93 2.68 12.46
CA GLU A 272 12.37 2.17 11.17
C GLU A 272 13.54 1.16 11.32
N LEU A 273 14.52 1.50 12.17
CA LEU A 273 15.71 0.68 12.36
C LEU A 273 15.35 -0.72 12.88
N ARG A 274 14.50 -0.76 13.90
CA ARG A 274 14.01 -2.01 14.48
C ARG A 274 13.18 -2.80 13.48
N SER A 275 12.22 -2.14 12.80
CA SER A 275 11.33 -2.79 11.86
C SER A 275 12.11 -3.39 10.68
N VAL A 276 13.01 -2.62 10.06
CA VAL A 276 13.83 -3.11 8.94
C VAL A 276 14.76 -4.25 9.38
N ALA A 277 15.41 -4.13 10.55
CA ALA A 277 16.26 -5.19 11.08
C ALA A 277 15.48 -6.50 11.30
N GLU A 278 14.28 -6.42 11.87
CA GLU A 278 13.44 -7.61 12.08
C GLU A 278 12.95 -8.21 10.75
N LEU A 279 12.54 -7.37 9.79
CA LEU A 279 12.12 -7.81 8.46
C LEU A 279 13.27 -8.48 7.69
N ARG A 280 14.49 -7.93 7.72
CA ARG A 280 15.69 -8.57 7.14
C ARG A 280 16.00 -9.92 7.78
N LYS A 281 15.92 -10.02 9.10
CA LYS A 281 16.08 -11.28 9.84
C LYS A 281 15.07 -12.35 9.41
N ARG A 282 13.87 -11.93 9.00
CA ARG A 282 12.81 -12.81 8.49
C ARG A 282 12.95 -13.13 7.00
N GLY A 283 13.99 -12.62 6.34
CA GLY A 283 14.29 -12.89 4.94
C GLY A 283 13.60 -11.94 3.94
N VAL A 284 13.13 -10.79 4.39
CA VAL A 284 12.64 -9.76 3.45
C VAL A 284 13.81 -9.13 2.72
N ASP A 285 13.78 -9.17 1.39
CA ASP A 285 14.73 -8.52 0.52
C ASP A 285 14.34 -7.06 0.27
N PHE A 286 15.30 -6.15 0.49
CA PHE A 286 15.15 -4.73 0.22
C PHE A 286 16.01 -4.29 -0.97
N LEU A 287 15.65 -3.17 -1.59
CA LEU A 287 16.48 -2.53 -2.59
C LEU A 287 17.83 -2.14 -1.99
N ALA A 288 18.90 -2.33 -2.75
CA ALA A 288 20.25 -1.94 -2.32
C ALA A 288 20.49 -0.46 -2.62
N ILE A 289 20.71 0.33 -1.58
CA ILE A 289 21.02 1.76 -1.70
C ILE A 289 22.53 1.93 -1.90
N PRO A 290 22.98 2.75 -2.88
CA PRO A 290 24.40 2.99 -3.11
C PRO A 290 25.08 3.62 -1.89
N GLU A 291 26.30 3.16 -1.56
CA GLU A 291 27.08 3.70 -0.44
C GLU A 291 27.34 5.20 -0.56
N THR A 292 27.52 5.70 -1.78
CA THR A 292 27.70 7.13 -2.07
C THR A 292 26.54 8.01 -1.62
N TYR A 293 25.35 7.44 -1.42
CA TYR A 293 24.20 8.18 -0.85
C TYR A 293 24.52 8.66 0.57
N TYR A 294 25.19 7.83 1.40
CA TYR A 294 25.46 8.14 2.80
C TYR A 294 26.63 9.13 3.01
N GLU A 295 27.41 9.41 1.96
CA GLU A 295 28.49 10.40 2.01
C GLU A 295 27.95 11.84 2.15
N SER A 296 26.77 12.13 1.62
CA SER A 296 26.20 13.48 1.55
C SER A 296 24.87 13.68 2.25
N VAL A 297 24.14 12.59 2.58
CA VAL A 297 22.78 12.67 3.11
C VAL A 297 22.71 13.45 4.41
N TRP A 298 23.66 13.26 5.32
CA TRP A 298 23.61 13.85 6.65
C TRP A 298 23.77 15.36 6.64
N GLU A 299 24.68 15.88 5.80
CA GLU A 299 24.84 17.33 5.61
C GLU A 299 23.56 17.95 5.03
N ARG A 300 23.00 17.33 4.00
CA ARG A 300 21.75 17.76 3.35
C ARG A 300 20.58 17.78 4.33
N VAL A 301 20.33 16.66 5.02
CA VAL A 301 19.16 16.47 5.91
C VAL A 301 19.30 17.33 7.16
N ASN A 302 20.42 17.26 7.87
CA ASN A 302 20.62 18.05 9.09
C ASN A 302 20.71 19.55 8.79
N GLY A 303 21.24 19.93 7.62
CA GLY A 303 21.21 21.31 7.14
C GLY A 303 19.80 21.83 6.89
N MET A 304 18.89 20.99 6.35
CA MET A 304 17.48 21.33 6.17
C MET A 304 16.78 21.49 7.53
N LEU A 305 16.94 20.52 8.41
CA LEU A 305 16.36 20.54 9.76
C LEU A 305 16.80 21.81 10.55
N LYS A 306 18.09 22.12 10.54
CA LYS A 306 18.63 23.31 11.20
C LYS A 306 18.03 24.62 10.67
N ARG A 307 17.83 24.74 9.35
CA ARG A 307 17.20 25.95 8.74
C ARG A 307 15.79 26.18 9.23
N HIS A 308 15.06 25.11 9.58
CA HIS A 308 13.68 25.17 10.04
C HIS A 308 13.55 25.02 11.57
N GLY A 309 14.66 25.10 12.32
CA GLY A 309 14.66 25.09 13.80
C GLY A 309 14.43 23.71 14.43
N HIS A 310 14.63 22.63 13.66
CA HIS A 310 14.53 21.27 14.18
C HIS A 310 15.89 20.73 14.66
N GLU A 311 15.83 19.76 15.58
CA GLU A 311 17.00 18.98 15.96
C GLU A 311 17.48 18.09 14.81
N ALA A 312 18.78 17.73 14.82
CA ALA A 312 19.34 16.78 13.87
C ALA A 312 18.66 15.40 13.98
N VAL A 313 18.84 14.57 12.95
CA VAL A 313 18.36 13.17 12.94
C VAL A 313 18.85 12.45 14.18
N LYS A 314 17.94 11.79 14.90
CA LYS A 314 18.21 11.13 16.19
C LYS A 314 18.74 9.71 16.06
N GLU A 315 18.41 9.06 14.94
CA GLU A 315 18.83 7.69 14.65
C GLU A 315 20.34 7.64 14.41
N GLU A 316 20.98 6.54 14.86
CA GLU A 316 22.42 6.31 14.70
C GLU A 316 22.77 6.17 13.22
N HIS A 317 23.61 7.08 12.71
CA HIS A 317 23.91 7.22 11.27
C HIS A 317 24.53 5.94 10.66
N GLU A 318 25.46 5.31 11.39
CA GLU A 318 26.09 4.06 10.94
C GLU A 318 25.05 2.94 10.79
N ARG A 319 24.13 2.83 11.75
CA ARG A 319 23.09 1.82 11.72
C ARG A 319 22.07 2.06 10.63
N VAL A 320 21.73 3.33 10.34
CA VAL A 320 20.89 3.71 9.19
C VAL A 320 21.52 3.26 7.88
N ARG A 321 22.85 3.51 7.72
CA ARG A 321 23.63 3.05 6.58
C ARG A 321 23.66 1.53 6.48
N ASP A 322 24.02 0.84 7.55
CA ASP A 322 24.15 -0.62 7.58
C ASP A 322 22.83 -1.34 7.23
N LEU A 323 21.70 -0.73 7.58
CA LEU A 323 20.37 -1.22 7.21
C LEU A 323 19.92 -0.76 5.82
N GLY A 324 20.65 0.11 5.16
CA GLY A 324 20.32 0.63 3.83
C GLY A 324 19.15 1.59 3.83
N ILE A 325 18.83 2.26 4.94
CA ILE A 325 17.66 3.12 5.11
C ILE A 325 17.91 4.50 4.47
N LEU A 326 16.94 4.99 3.74
CA LEU A 326 16.92 6.34 3.15
C LEU A 326 16.39 7.35 4.17
N VAL A 327 16.95 8.57 4.16
CA VAL A 327 16.54 9.66 5.06
C VAL A 327 16.27 10.92 4.25
N ASP A 328 15.17 11.61 4.51
CA ASP A 328 14.87 12.90 3.91
C ASP A 328 14.25 13.85 4.93
N ALA A 329 14.29 15.16 4.66
CA ALA A 329 13.73 16.19 5.53
C ALA A 329 12.94 17.22 4.74
N ASP A 330 11.93 17.80 5.38
CA ASP A 330 11.16 18.94 4.94
C ASP A 330 11.09 20.02 6.02
N GLU A 331 10.22 21.00 5.85
CA GLU A 331 10.01 22.10 6.80
C GLU A 331 9.43 21.63 8.16
N GLU A 332 8.80 20.45 8.20
CA GLU A 332 8.07 19.94 9.36
C GLU A 332 8.86 18.88 10.14
N GLY A 333 9.98 18.39 9.58
CA GLY A 333 10.81 17.38 10.22
C GLY A 333 11.52 16.47 9.23
N TYR A 334 11.69 15.20 9.59
CA TYR A 334 12.34 14.22 8.71
C TYR A 334 11.56 12.90 8.65
N LEU A 335 11.91 12.08 7.67
CA LEU A 335 11.39 10.72 7.52
C LEU A 335 12.54 9.76 7.23
N LEU A 336 12.30 8.48 7.59
CA LEU A 336 13.11 7.35 7.18
C LEU A 336 12.23 6.44 6.33
N GLN A 337 12.79 5.84 5.29
CA GLN A 337 12.05 4.94 4.41
C GLN A 337 12.96 3.91 3.77
N LEU A 338 12.42 2.72 3.48
CA LEU A 338 13.10 1.69 2.71
C LEU A 338 12.09 0.88 1.91
N PHE A 339 12.48 0.43 0.73
CA PHE A 339 11.61 -0.27 -0.20
C PHE A 339 12.05 -1.72 -0.34
N THR A 340 11.09 -2.64 -0.30
CA THR A 340 11.38 -4.05 -0.60
C THR A 340 11.64 -4.22 -2.10
N LYS A 341 12.32 -5.29 -2.47
CA LYS A 341 12.24 -5.80 -3.83
C LYS A 341 10.80 -6.24 -4.13
N PRO A 342 10.43 -6.45 -5.41
CA PRO A 342 9.12 -7.00 -5.73
C PRO A 342 8.80 -8.25 -4.91
N LEU A 343 7.56 -8.34 -4.42
CA LEU A 343 7.13 -9.41 -3.51
C LEU A 343 6.78 -10.71 -4.23
N GLN A 344 6.83 -10.71 -5.55
CA GLN A 344 6.47 -11.81 -6.42
C GLN A 344 7.32 -11.82 -7.69
N ASP A 345 7.22 -12.89 -8.49
CA ASP A 345 8.06 -13.06 -9.69
C ASP A 345 7.84 -11.97 -10.74
N ARG A 346 6.59 -11.51 -10.93
CA ARG A 346 6.33 -10.32 -11.75
C ARG A 346 6.72 -9.07 -10.95
N PRO A 347 7.59 -8.19 -11.49
CA PRO A 347 8.07 -7.01 -10.76
C PRO A 347 7.01 -5.89 -10.74
N THR A 348 5.88 -6.16 -10.08
CA THR A 348 4.72 -5.24 -10.05
C THR A 348 4.49 -4.65 -8.67
N LEU A 349 4.39 -5.48 -7.63
CA LEU A 349 4.05 -5.03 -6.28
C LEU A 349 5.24 -5.13 -5.33
N PHE A 350 5.46 -4.07 -4.55
CA PHE A 350 6.40 -4.07 -3.44
C PHE A 350 5.85 -3.30 -2.23
N PHE A 351 6.53 -3.35 -1.09
CA PHE A 351 6.19 -2.57 0.09
C PHE A 351 7.25 -1.51 0.37
N GLU A 352 6.80 -0.41 0.93
CA GLU A 352 7.63 0.60 1.57
C GLU A 352 7.44 0.51 3.08
N ILE A 353 8.53 0.57 3.83
CA ILE A 353 8.50 0.80 5.28
C ILE A 353 8.82 2.26 5.49
N ILE A 354 8.03 2.97 6.29
CA ILE A 354 8.19 4.41 6.49
C ILE A 354 8.00 4.81 7.94
N CYS A 355 8.95 5.58 8.46
CA CYS A 355 8.87 6.25 9.75
C CYS A 355 8.94 7.77 9.56
N ARG A 356 7.99 8.50 10.13
CA ARG A 356 7.90 9.96 10.04
C ARG A 356 8.19 10.59 11.39
N ARG A 357 9.12 11.53 11.42
CA ARG A 357 9.49 12.36 12.56
C ARG A 357 9.09 13.81 12.28
N GLY A 358 7.79 14.05 12.13
CA GLY A 358 7.21 15.34 11.75
C GLY A 358 6.95 15.49 10.24
N SER A 359 7.85 15.06 9.39
CA SER A 359 7.77 15.22 7.94
C SER A 359 6.46 14.69 7.35
N GLN A 360 5.87 15.48 6.46
CA GLN A 360 4.72 15.14 5.63
C GLN A 360 5.12 14.86 4.16
N SER A 361 6.42 14.92 3.86
CA SER A 361 6.96 14.65 2.52
C SER A 361 6.90 13.17 2.16
N PHE A 362 7.25 12.86 0.90
CA PHE A 362 7.38 11.52 0.34
C PHE A 362 8.83 11.18 -0.03
N GLY A 363 9.80 11.89 0.57
CA GLY A 363 11.22 11.61 0.36
C GLY A 363 11.77 12.14 -0.97
N LYS A 364 11.40 13.37 -1.37
CA LYS A 364 11.91 14.00 -2.61
C LYS A 364 13.43 13.91 -2.73
N GLY A 365 14.16 14.16 -1.63
CA GLY A 365 15.62 14.11 -1.61
C GLY A 365 16.20 12.68 -1.72
N ASN A 366 15.35 11.65 -1.63
CA ASN A 366 15.73 10.24 -1.77
C ASN A 366 15.48 9.70 -3.19
N PHE A 367 14.72 10.41 -4.03
CA PHE A 367 14.28 9.89 -5.34
C PHE A 367 15.45 9.44 -6.21
N LYS A 368 16.52 10.21 -6.28
CA LYS A 368 17.68 9.80 -7.08
C LYS A 368 18.27 8.47 -6.65
N ALA A 369 18.49 8.26 -5.35
CA ALA A 369 19.04 7.02 -4.82
C ALA A 369 18.06 5.84 -5.00
N LEU A 370 16.77 6.06 -4.75
CA LEU A 370 15.73 5.07 -4.99
C LEU A 370 15.69 4.64 -6.46
N PHE A 371 15.74 5.60 -7.40
CA PHE A 371 15.72 5.32 -8.83
C PHE A 371 16.95 4.55 -9.27
N GLN A 372 18.14 4.92 -8.81
CA GLN A 372 19.36 4.16 -9.07
C GLN A 372 19.24 2.70 -8.59
N ALA A 373 18.66 2.49 -7.41
CA ALA A 373 18.43 1.14 -6.89
C ALA A 373 17.40 0.34 -7.72
N LEU A 374 16.33 0.98 -8.18
CA LEU A 374 15.33 0.36 -9.05
C LEU A 374 15.88 0.06 -10.45
N GLU A 375 16.66 0.98 -11.04
CA GLU A 375 17.34 0.78 -12.32
C GLU A 375 18.33 -0.37 -12.25
N ALA A 376 19.11 -0.50 -11.17
CA ALA A 376 20.00 -1.64 -10.95
C ALA A 376 19.23 -2.98 -10.88
N GLU A 377 18.06 -3.01 -10.26
CA GLU A 377 17.19 -4.20 -10.24
C GLU A 377 16.57 -4.51 -11.62
N GLN A 378 16.19 -3.47 -12.41
CA GLN A 378 15.74 -3.66 -13.80
C GLN A 378 16.87 -4.24 -14.68
N GLU A 379 18.07 -3.69 -14.56
CA GLU A 379 19.25 -4.16 -15.31
C GLU A 379 19.56 -5.61 -14.99
N ARG A 380 19.52 -6.01 -13.71
CA ARG A 380 19.70 -7.40 -13.27
C ARG A 380 18.68 -8.36 -13.90
N ARG A 381 17.47 -7.87 -14.18
CA ARG A 381 16.42 -8.63 -14.87
C ARG A 381 16.53 -8.57 -16.41
N GLY A 382 17.46 -7.79 -16.95
CA GLY A 382 17.62 -7.60 -18.39
C GLY A 382 16.49 -6.79 -19.05
N ASN A 383 15.82 -5.92 -18.32
CA ASN A 383 14.65 -5.14 -18.76
C ASN A 383 14.90 -3.61 -18.74
N MET A 384 16.00 -3.18 -19.34
CA MET A 384 16.39 -1.76 -19.42
C MET A 384 16.13 -1.15 -20.78
#